data_1264480f55614f35bb02008149521d5a
#
_entry.id   1264480f55614f35bb02008149521d5a
#
_cell.length_a   1.000
_cell.length_b   1.000
_cell.length_c   1.000
_cell.angle_alpha   90.00
_cell.angle_beta   90.00
_cell.angle_gamma   90.00
#
_symmetry.space_group_name_H-M   'P 1'
#
loop_
_entity.id
_entity.type
_entity.pdbx_description
1 polymer ?
#
loop_
_entity_poly.entity_id
_entity_poly.type
_entity_poly.pdbx_seq_one_letter_code
_entity_poly.pdbx_strand_id
1 'polypeptide(L)'
;MKIAVAGMGYVGLSLAMLLAQHNEVRALDVVPEKVRLLNQGKSPIADVEIERFLCEQNEGSRKLDFVATLDEREAYEGADFAIIATPTNYDPQKNFFDTSSVEAAIAAVRAVDKSAWIVIKSTIPVGYTQKLSQRLDDQRIIFSPEFLREGRALYDNLHPSRIVVGAAENAEAQRAAETIASLLLEGSAEEEKVRKNPDGTTGIPQLLCGTTEAEAVKLFSNTYLALRVAYFNELDTYAQVRKLDAAKIIKGVCLDPRIGNHYNNPSFGYGGYCLPKDTKQLLANYQDVPQNLISAIVEANRTRKDFVAEEVLARVDELCEKGIANPKVGVYRLTMKKGSDNFRASSIQGVMKRVKAKDVAMVVYEPTLSDQTFFGSEVQNDLEKFKNGCDLIIANRWNADLVDVAEKVYTCDLFKCD
;
A
#
# COMPACT_ATOMS: atom_id res chain seq x y z
N MET A 1 -10.91 20.18 -17.85
CA MET A 1 -11.81 19.02 -18.03
C MET A 1 -12.59 18.81 -16.73
N LYS A 2 -13.77 18.16 -16.80
CA LYS A 2 -14.47 17.70 -15.58
C LYS A 2 -14.09 16.25 -15.29
N ILE A 3 -13.58 15.99 -14.10
CA ILE A 3 -13.08 14.66 -13.68
C ILE A 3 -13.82 14.25 -12.41
N ALA A 4 -14.51 13.12 -12.47
CA ALA A 4 -15.07 12.48 -11.29
C ALA A 4 -14.08 11.50 -10.68
N VAL A 5 -14.01 11.43 -9.34
CA VAL A 5 -13.16 10.45 -8.64
C VAL A 5 -14.01 9.72 -7.59
N ALA A 6 -14.17 8.40 -7.74
CA ALA A 6 -14.93 7.56 -6.82
C ALA A 6 -14.00 6.87 -5.81
N GLY A 7 -14.23 7.14 -4.52
CA GLY A 7 -13.47 6.59 -3.40
C GLY A 7 -12.35 7.52 -2.92
N MET A 8 -12.52 8.10 -1.73
CA MET A 8 -11.57 9.04 -1.10
C MET A 8 -10.68 8.32 -0.08
N GLY A 9 -10.01 7.26 -0.54
CA GLY A 9 -8.86 6.64 0.12
C GLY A 9 -7.54 7.28 -0.34
N TYR A 10 -6.40 6.65 -0.03
CA TYR A 10 -5.08 7.15 -0.42
C TYR A 10 -4.95 7.37 -1.94
N VAL A 11 -5.44 6.42 -2.75
CA VAL A 11 -5.37 6.50 -4.21
C VAL A 11 -6.27 7.61 -4.76
N GLY A 12 -7.55 7.58 -4.43
CA GLY A 12 -8.51 8.52 -5.02
C GLY A 12 -8.29 9.96 -4.56
N LEU A 13 -8.03 10.17 -3.26
CA LEU A 13 -7.85 11.52 -2.74
C LEU A 13 -6.55 12.16 -3.26
N SER A 14 -5.45 11.40 -3.32
CA SER A 14 -4.20 11.93 -3.88
C SER A 14 -4.31 12.29 -5.36
N LEU A 15 -5.04 11.47 -6.14
CA LEU A 15 -5.34 11.80 -7.55
C LEU A 15 -6.27 12.99 -7.69
N ALA A 16 -7.29 13.09 -6.83
CA ALA A 16 -8.19 14.24 -6.83
C ALA A 16 -7.42 15.54 -6.56
N MET A 17 -6.52 15.54 -5.58
CA MET A 17 -5.66 16.71 -5.29
C MET A 17 -4.69 17.02 -6.45
N LEU A 18 -4.08 15.99 -7.04
CA LEU A 18 -3.20 16.14 -8.21
C LEU A 18 -3.91 16.81 -9.38
N LEU A 19 -5.10 16.31 -9.73
CA LEU A 19 -5.85 16.74 -10.91
C LEU A 19 -6.58 18.08 -10.71
N ALA A 20 -7.00 18.37 -9.48
CA ALA A 20 -7.71 19.61 -9.13
C ALA A 20 -6.86 20.89 -9.29
N GLN A 21 -5.54 20.75 -9.46
CA GLN A 21 -4.65 21.87 -9.76
C GLN A 21 -4.98 22.53 -11.12
N HIS A 22 -5.48 21.74 -12.08
CA HIS A 22 -5.69 22.18 -13.46
C HIS A 22 -7.08 21.83 -14.02
N ASN A 23 -7.89 21.06 -13.29
CA ASN A 23 -9.17 20.54 -13.75
C ASN A 23 -10.26 20.70 -12.70
N GLU A 24 -11.53 20.71 -13.13
CA GLU A 24 -12.68 20.59 -12.26
C GLU A 24 -12.79 19.16 -11.74
N VAL A 25 -12.63 18.95 -10.43
CA VAL A 25 -12.69 17.63 -9.80
C VAL A 25 -13.90 17.51 -8.87
N ARG A 26 -14.71 16.50 -9.09
CA ARG A 26 -15.81 16.10 -8.22
C ARG A 26 -15.51 14.75 -7.61
N ALA A 27 -15.37 14.71 -6.30
CA ALA A 27 -14.92 13.53 -5.56
C ALA A 27 -16.07 12.90 -4.79
N LEU A 28 -16.42 11.66 -5.15
CA LEU A 28 -17.48 10.88 -4.49
C LEU A 28 -16.93 9.93 -3.45
N ASP A 29 -17.48 9.94 -2.25
CA ASP A 29 -17.27 8.87 -1.26
C ASP A 29 -18.60 8.54 -0.59
N VAL A 30 -18.76 7.30 -0.13
CA VAL A 30 -19.97 6.83 0.57
C VAL A 30 -19.96 7.17 2.06
N VAL A 31 -18.86 7.68 2.60
CA VAL A 31 -18.68 8.01 4.02
C VAL A 31 -18.93 9.51 4.24
N PRO A 32 -20.07 9.92 4.85
CA PRO A 32 -20.41 11.32 5.02
C PRO A 32 -19.36 12.15 5.75
N GLU A 33 -18.71 11.55 6.74
CA GLU A 33 -17.69 12.23 7.54
C GLU A 33 -16.47 12.62 6.71
N LYS A 34 -16.02 11.78 5.77
CA LYS A 34 -14.95 12.13 4.85
C LYS A 34 -15.29 13.31 3.97
N VAL A 35 -16.49 13.29 3.38
CA VAL A 35 -16.99 14.39 2.54
C VAL A 35 -17.06 15.68 3.34
N ARG A 36 -17.58 15.63 4.58
CA ARG A 36 -17.64 16.79 5.47
C ARG A 36 -16.25 17.37 5.76
N LEU A 37 -15.29 16.53 6.13
CA LEU A 37 -13.92 16.95 6.43
C LEU A 37 -13.26 17.60 5.21
N LEU A 38 -13.34 16.98 4.04
CA LEU A 38 -12.73 17.48 2.80
C LEU A 38 -13.30 18.84 2.39
N ASN A 39 -14.60 19.04 2.48
CA ASN A 39 -15.23 20.33 2.17
C ASN A 39 -14.95 21.39 3.23
N GLN A 40 -14.40 21.02 4.40
CA GLN A 40 -13.83 21.93 5.40
C GLN A 40 -12.33 22.15 5.24
N GLY A 41 -11.72 21.64 4.16
CA GLY A 41 -10.28 21.73 3.92
C GLY A 41 -9.44 20.90 4.90
N LYS A 42 -9.97 19.75 5.37
CA LYS A 42 -9.29 18.83 6.28
C LYS A 42 -9.15 17.46 5.64
N SER A 43 -7.97 16.86 5.76
CA SER A 43 -7.75 15.49 5.26
C SER A 43 -8.40 14.45 6.17
N PRO A 44 -9.14 13.45 5.63
CA PRO A 44 -9.66 12.32 6.37
C PRO A 44 -8.64 11.17 6.48
N ILE A 45 -7.46 11.31 5.91
CA ILE A 45 -6.37 10.32 5.91
C ILE A 45 -5.04 10.98 6.26
N ALA A 46 -4.11 10.22 6.80
CA ALA A 46 -2.78 10.71 7.15
C ALA A 46 -1.88 10.77 5.90
N ASP A 47 -1.72 11.96 5.31
CA ASP A 47 -0.80 12.23 4.20
C ASP A 47 -0.37 13.71 4.25
N VAL A 48 0.90 13.94 4.51
CA VAL A 48 1.46 15.29 4.76
C VAL A 48 1.26 16.22 3.56
N GLU A 49 1.39 15.71 2.33
CA GLU A 49 1.22 16.52 1.13
C GLU A 49 -0.25 16.87 0.87
N ILE A 50 -1.18 15.97 1.16
CA ILE A 50 -2.62 16.26 1.07
C ILE A 50 -2.99 17.33 2.11
N GLU A 51 -2.53 17.19 3.35
CA GLU A 51 -2.75 18.17 4.40
C GLU A 51 -2.19 19.55 4.00
N ARG A 52 -0.98 19.57 3.42
CA ARG A 52 -0.36 20.80 2.91
C ARG A 52 -1.19 21.45 1.80
N PHE A 53 -1.64 20.68 0.80
CA PHE A 53 -2.46 21.19 -0.31
C PHE A 53 -3.79 21.81 0.17
N LEU A 54 -4.45 21.14 1.10
CA LEU A 54 -5.71 21.64 1.68
C LEU A 54 -5.50 22.89 2.55
N CYS A 55 -4.39 22.95 3.31
CA CYS A 55 -4.00 24.13 4.07
C CYS A 55 -3.72 25.33 3.15
N GLU A 56 -2.89 25.14 2.12
CA GLU A 56 -2.55 26.14 1.12
C GLU A 56 -3.80 26.66 0.36
N GLN A 57 -4.79 25.77 0.10
CA GLN A 57 -6.07 26.18 -0.47
C GLN A 57 -6.87 27.06 0.49
N ASN A 58 -6.95 26.68 1.77
CA ASN A 58 -7.66 27.46 2.79
C ASN A 58 -7.03 28.84 3.01
N GLU A 59 -5.72 28.93 2.89
CA GLU A 59 -4.94 30.19 2.98
C GLU A 59 -4.99 31.04 1.69
N GLY A 60 -5.54 30.46 0.60
CA GLY A 60 -5.63 31.12 -0.71
C GLY A 60 -4.30 31.17 -1.49
N SER A 61 -3.26 30.49 -1.03
CA SER A 61 -1.96 30.39 -1.72
C SER A 61 -1.94 29.32 -2.82
N ARG A 62 -2.91 28.40 -2.82
CA ARG A 62 -3.14 27.38 -3.87
C ARG A 62 -4.59 27.41 -4.31
N LYS A 63 -4.82 27.26 -5.60
CA LYS A 63 -6.16 27.10 -6.16
C LYS A 63 -6.38 25.64 -6.57
N LEU A 64 -7.36 25.00 -5.95
CA LEU A 64 -7.84 23.66 -6.34
C LEU A 64 -9.33 23.78 -6.72
N ASP A 65 -9.71 23.32 -7.89
CA ASP A 65 -11.13 23.18 -8.25
C ASP A 65 -11.61 21.79 -7.82
N PHE A 66 -11.89 21.66 -6.52
CA PHE A 66 -12.20 20.41 -5.86
C PHE A 66 -13.44 20.54 -4.98
N VAL A 67 -14.38 19.61 -5.16
CA VAL A 67 -15.56 19.46 -4.29
C VAL A 67 -15.76 17.98 -3.99
N ALA A 68 -15.93 17.64 -2.71
CA ALA A 68 -16.33 16.30 -2.27
C ALA A 68 -17.86 16.23 -2.14
N THR A 69 -18.47 15.13 -2.57
CA THR A 69 -19.93 14.95 -2.57
C THR A 69 -20.33 13.51 -2.23
N LEU A 70 -21.58 13.37 -1.75
CA LEU A 70 -22.29 12.08 -1.60
C LEU A 70 -23.23 11.81 -2.78
N ASP A 71 -23.45 12.80 -3.66
CA ASP A 71 -24.39 12.74 -4.75
C ASP A 71 -23.71 12.28 -6.04
N GLU A 72 -24.11 11.10 -6.52
CA GLU A 72 -23.60 10.49 -7.74
C GLU A 72 -23.85 11.37 -8.97
N ARG A 73 -24.99 12.06 -9.02
CA ARG A 73 -25.33 12.93 -10.13
C ARG A 73 -24.42 14.16 -10.18
N GLU A 74 -24.18 14.80 -9.04
CA GLU A 74 -23.26 15.92 -8.95
C GLU A 74 -21.84 15.52 -9.38
N ALA A 75 -21.40 14.33 -8.98
CA ALA A 75 -20.10 13.82 -9.32
C ALA A 75 -19.95 13.49 -10.83
N TYR A 76 -20.92 12.77 -11.40
CA TYR A 76 -20.73 12.11 -12.69
C TYR A 76 -21.35 12.84 -13.89
N GLU A 77 -22.36 13.67 -13.70
CA GLU A 77 -23.05 14.35 -14.81
C GLU A 77 -22.07 15.27 -15.59
N GLY A 78 -21.89 14.98 -16.87
CA GLY A 78 -20.98 15.72 -17.76
C GLY A 78 -19.49 15.53 -17.47
N ALA A 79 -19.10 14.47 -16.78
CA ALA A 79 -17.68 14.15 -16.55
C ALA A 79 -17.04 13.63 -17.85
N ASP A 80 -15.87 14.17 -18.20
CA ASP A 80 -15.04 13.64 -19.29
C ASP A 80 -14.44 12.29 -18.89
N PHE A 81 -14.00 12.19 -17.61
CA PHE A 81 -13.41 10.98 -17.02
C PHE A 81 -14.00 10.70 -15.64
N ALA A 82 -14.26 9.42 -15.37
CA ALA A 82 -14.61 8.92 -14.04
C ALA A 82 -13.54 7.94 -13.55
N ILE A 83 -12.75 8.35 -12.57
CA ILE A 83 -11.65 7.56 -11.98
C ILE A 83 -12.23 6.72 -10.85
N ILE A 84 -12.08 5.39 -10.94
CA ILE A 84 -12.56 4.43 -9.94
C ILE A 84 -11.38 4.01 -9.07
N ALA A 85 -11.39 4.48 -7.82
CA ALA A 85 -10.37 4.19 -6.80
C ALA A 85 -10.98 3.54 -5.54
N THR A 86 -12.03 2.75 -5.74
CA THR A 86 -12.71 2.01 -4.67
C THR A 86 -11.87 0.83 -4.18
N PRO A 87 -11.99 0.42 -2.90
CA PRO A 87 -11.18 -0.66 -2.35
C PRO A 87 -11.52 -2.02 -2.97
N THR A 88 -10.49 -2.82 -3.28
CA THR A 88 -10.62 -4.21 -3.67
C THR A 88 -9.98 -5.10 -2.61
N ASN A 89 -10.80 -5.85 -1.88
CA ASN A 89 -10.32 -6.78 -0.85
C ASN A 89 -9.98 -8.13 -1.47
N TYR A 90 -8.93 -8.79 -0.94
CA TYR A 90 -8.64 -10.16 -1.31
C TYR A 90 -9.44 -11.12 -0.42
N ASP A 91 -10.24 -11.97 -1.05
CA ASP A 91 -10.95 -13.04 -0.38
C ASP A 91 -10.07 -14.31 -0.34
N PRO A 92 -9.53 -14.69 0.83
CA PRO A 92 -8.67 -15.87 0.94
C PRO A 92 -9.38 -17.20 0.75
N GLN A 93 -10.71 -17.24 0.85
CA GLN A 93 -11.49 -18.47 0.62
C GLN A 93 -11.68 -18.72 -0.89
N LYS A 94 -11.91 -17.65 -1.63
CA LYS A 94 -12.06 -17.68 -3.09
C LYS A 94 -10.73 -17.56 -3.82
N ASN A 95 -9.66 -17.21 -3.13
CA ASN A 95 -8.34 -16.87 -3.72
C ASN A 95 -8.44 -15.82 -4.84
N PHE A 96 -9.26 -14.79 -4.64
CA PHE A 96 -9.57 -13.81 -5.68
C PHE A 96 -9.89 -12.44 -5.09
N PHE A 97 -9.69 -11.36 -5.87
CA PHE A 97 -10.15 -10.04 -5.47
C PHE A 97 -11.66 -9.92 -5.53
N ASP A 98 -12.25 -9.34 -4.50
CA ASP A 98 -13.63 -8.84 -4.54
C ASP A 98 -13.64 -7.50 -5.31
N THR A 99 -14.19 -7.55 -6.51
CA THR A 99 -14.32 -6.39 -7.42
C THR A 99 -15.71 -5.75 -7.38
N SER A 100 -16.57 -6.16 -6.47
CA SER A 100 -17.96 -5.69 -6.38
C SER A 100 -18.06 -4.17 -6.24
N SER A 101 -17.16 -3.55 -5.47
CA SER A 101 -17.11 -2.10 -5.30
C SER A 101 -16.75 -1.35 -6.59
N VAL A 102 -15.87 -1.94 -7.41
CA VAL A 102 -15.48 -1.39 -8.72
C VAL A 102 -16.69 -1.48 -9.68
N GLU A 103 -17.35 -2.62 -9.73
CA GLU A 103 -18.52 -2.82 -10.60
C GLU A 103 -19.69 -1.92 -10.19
N ALA A 104 -19.94 -1.77 -8.89
CA ALA A 104 -20.98 -0.85 -8.39
C ALA A 104 -20.68 0.59 -8.77
N ALA A 105 -19.43 1.06 -8.64
CA ALA A 105 -19.05 2.41 -9.04
C ALA A 105 -19.19 2.62 -10.55
N ILE A 106 -18.81 1.65 -11.38
CA ILE A 106 -18.99 1.71 -12.84
C ILE A 106 -20.48 1.77 -13.20
N ALA A 107 -21.32 0.96 -12.55
CA ALA A 107 -22.76 0.99 -12.77
C ALA A 107 -23.37 2.34 -12.39
N ALA A 108 -22.93 2.95 -11.29
CA ALA A 108 -23.36 4.29 -10.87
C ALA A 108 -22.97 5.37 -11.90
N VAL A 109 -21.72 5.34 -12.40
CA VAL A 109 -21.30 6.24 -13.50
C VAL A 109 -22.22 6.08 -14.71
N ARG A 110 -22.46 4.85 -15.15
CA ARG A 110 -23.27 4.59 -16.36
C ARG A 110 -24.76 4.89 -16.20
N ALA A 111 -25.27 4.89 -14.98
CA ALA A 111 -26.63 5.33 -14.67
C ALA A 111 -26.80 6.84 -14.84
N VAL A 112 -25.76 7.63 -14.63
CA VAL A 112 -25.76 9.10 -14.72
C VAL A 112 -25.24 9.57 -16.07
N ASP A 113 -24.06 9.07 -16.50
CA ASP A 113 -23.41 9.48 -17.75
C ASP A 113 -22.85 8.28 -18.50
N LYS A 114 -23.35 8.06 -19.72
CA LYS A 114 -22.89 6.99 -20.60
C LYS A 114 -21.68 7.38 -21.46
N SER A 115 -21.36 8.68 -21.52
CA SER A 115 -20.31 9.20 -22.38
C SER A 115 -18.95 9.28 -21.69
N ALA A 116 -18.91 9.35 -20.35
CA ALA A 116 -17.70 9.45 -19.56
C ALA A 116 -16.75 8.27 -19.81
N TRP A 117 -15.45 8.54 -19.94
CA TRP A 117 -14.42 7.50 -19.92
C TRP A 117 -14.21 7.01 -18.49
N ILE A 118 -14.26 5.71 -18.28
CA ILE A 118 -13.96 5.08 -16.99
C ILE A 118 -12.49 4.75 -16.91
N VAL A 119 -11.82 5.18 -15.85
CA VAL A 119 -10.42 4.87 -15.55
C VAL A 119 -10.36 4.06 -14.26
N ILE A 120 -10.14 2.75 -14.37
CA ILE A 120 -9.96 1.90 -13.20
C ILE A 120 -8.55 2.11 -12.64
N LYS A 121 -8.47 2.55 -11.39
CA LYS A 121 -7.24 2.70 -10.59
C LYS A 121 -7.11 1.64 -9.50
N SER A 122 -8.23 1.04 -9.09
CA SER A 122 -8.25 -0.05 -8.13
C SER A 122 -7.45 -1.24 -8.64
N THR A 123 -6.74 -1.93 -7.76
CA THR A 123 -6.01 -3.16 -8.13
C THR A 123 -6.99 -4.29 -8.44
N ILE A 124 -6.92 -4.85 -9.61
CA ILE A 124 -7.81 -5.88 -10.14
C ILE A 124 -7.01 -7.05 -10.72
N PRO A 125 -7.64 -8.21 -10.95
CA PRO A 125 -6.98 -9.37 -11.58
C PRO A 125 -6.56 -9.08 -13.02
N VAL A 126 -5.53 -9.76 -13.51
CA VAL A 126 -5.09 -9.68 -14.92
C VAL A 126 -6.19 -10.17 -15.86
N GLY A 127 -6.49 -9.39 -16.90
CA GLY A 127 -7.55 -9.64 -17.87
C GLY A 127 -8.95 -9.22 -17.42
N TYR A 128 -9.07 -8.57 -16.25
CA TYR A 128 -10.35 -8.16 -15.70
C TYR A 128 -11.02 -7.06 -16.53
N THR A 129 -10.30 -5.98 -16.87
CA THR A 129 -10.87 -4.85 -17.62
C THR A 129 -11.42 -5.30 -18.98
N GLN A 130 -10.68 -6.14 -19.68
CA GLN A 130 -11.13 -6.66 -20.98
C GLN A 130 -12.41 -7.49 -20.87
N LYS A 131 -12.47 -8.40 -19.88
CA LYS A 131 -13.67 -9.22 -19.61
C LYS A 131 -14.86 -8.37 -19.19
N LEU A 132 -14.62 -7.36 -18.35
CA LEU A 132 -15.65 -6.43 -17.90
C LEU A 132 -16.21 -5.61 -19.07
N SER A 133 -15.34 -5.04 -19.90
CA SER A 133 -15.71 -4.29 -21.10
C SER A 133 -16.56 -5.12 -22.06
N GLN A 134 -16.19 -6.38 -22.30
CA GLN A 134 -16.97 -7.31 -23.12
C GLN A 134 -18.34 -7.63 -22.50
N ARG A 135 -18.39 -7.88 -21.18
CA ARG A 135 -19.63 -8.22 -20.45
C ARG A 135 -20.62 -7.06 -20.45
N LEU A 136 -20.12 -5.82 -20.35
CA LEU A 136 -20.95 -4.62 -20.31
C LEU A 136 -21.24 -4.03 -21.72
N ASP A 137 -20.62 -4.58 -22.77
CA ASP A 137 -20.59 -4.01 -24.12
C ASP A 137 -20.16 -2.52 -24.10
N ASP A 138 -19.14 -2.23 -23.30
CA ASP A 138 -18.65 -0.88 -23.03
C ASP A 138 -17.15 -0.77 -23.34
N GLN A 139 -16.81 -0.06 -24.43
CA GLN A 139 -15.43 0.14 -24.89
C GLN A 139 -14.75 1.35 -24.24
N ARG A 140 -15.46 2.11 -23.40
CA ARG A 140 -14.95 3.31 -22.73
C ARG A 140 -14.44 3.03 -21.32
N ILE A 141 -13.74 1.90 -21.16
CA ILE A 141 -13.11 1.49 -19.92
C ILE A 141 -11.61 1.29 -20.16
N ILE A 142 -10.79 2.04 -19.44
CA ILE A 142 -9.33 1.93 -19.46
C ILE A 142 -8.81 1.62 -18.06
N PHE A 143 -7.60 1.10 -17.97
CA PHE A 143 -6.95 0.78 -16.69
C PHE A 143 -5.65 1.58 -16.55
N SER A 144 -5.44 2.20 -15.40
CA SER A 144 -4.19 2.89 -15.10
C SER A 144 -3.73 2.53 -13.68
N PRO A 145 -2.72 1.66 -13.53
CA PRO A 145 -2.22 1.27 -12.21
C PRO A 145 -1.68 2.45 -11.41
N GLU A 146 -1.69 2.30 -10.08
CA GLU A 146 -0.99 3.19 -9.16
C GLU A 146 0.26 2.49 -8.58
N PHE A 147 1.27 3.27 -8.18
CA PHE A 147 2.51 2.77 -7.60
C PHE A 147 2.89 3.55 -6.32
N LEU A 148 1.90 4.13 -5.68
CA LEU A 148 2.08 4.97 -4.50
C LEU A 148 2.25 4.17 -3.20
N ARG A 149 2.75 4.86 -2.19
CA ARG A 149 2.88 4.37 -0.81
C ARG A 149 1.86 5.07 0.10
N GLU A 150 1.16 4.31 0.91
CA GLU A 150 0.27 4.86 1.95
C GLU A 150 1.05 5.81 2.87
N GLY A 151 0.43 6.95 3.21
CA GLY A 151 1.03 8.04 3.99
C GLY A 151 1.93 8.98 3.18
N ARG A 152 2.19 8.69 1.89
CA ARG A 152 2.94 9.53 0.95
C ARG A 152 2.32 9.53 -0.44
N ALA A 153 1.01 9.30 -0.51
CA ALA A 153 0.33 9.03 -1.77
C ALA A 153 0.37 10.23 -2.72
N LEU A 154 0.14 11.44 -2.22
CA LEU A 154 0.22 12.62 -3.07
C LEU A 154 1.66 12.93 -3.47
N TYR A 155 2.64 12.76 -2.57
CA TYR A 155 4.04 12.92 -2.94
C TYR A 155 4.42 11.98 -4.09
N ASP A 156 4.05 10.70 -3.99
CA ASP A 156 4.37 9.71 -5.03
C ASP A 156 3.64 10.00 -6.37
N ASN A 157 2.47 10.63 -6.34
CA ASN A 157 1.75 11.10 -7.53
C ASN A 157 2.35 12.39 -8.11
N LEU A 158 2.90 13.29 -7.27
CA LEU A 158 3.64 14.47 -7.72
C LEU A 158 5.00 14.10 -8.33
N HIS A 159 5.62 13.02 -7.83
CA HIS A 159 6.95 12.53 -8.24
C HIS A 159 6.88 11.08 -8.77
N PRO A 160 6.08 10.79 -9.79
CA PRO A 160 5.90 9.43 -10.26
C PRO A 160 7.16 8.91 -10.95
N SER A 161 7.50 7.65 -10.69
CA SER A 161 8.60 6.98 -11.39
C SER A 161 8.26 6.70 -12.85
N ARG A 162 6.98 6.53 -13.16
CA ARG A 162 6.41 6.25 -14.47
C ARG A 162 4.89 6.45 -14.48
N ILE A 163 4.33 6.66 -15.65
CA ILE A 163 2.88 6.65 -15.91
C ILE A 163 2.57 5.47 -16.82
N VAL A 164 1.63 4.61 -16.42
CA VAL A 164 1.18 3.47 -17.23
C VAL A 164 -0.31 3.59 -17.46
N VAL A 165 -0.75 3.48 -18.71
CA VAL A 165 -2.17 3.47 -19.07
C VAL A 165 -2.44 2.35 -20.05
N GLY A 166 -3.39 1.49 -19.71
CA GLY A 166 -3.86 0.39 -20.54
C GLY A 166 -5.19 0.73 -21.19
N ALA A 167 -5.28 0.55 -22.51
CA ALA A 167 -6.49 0.80 -23.29
C ALA A 167 -6.69 -0.27 -24.37
N ALA A 168 -7.90 -0.37 -24.89
CA ALA A 168 -8.21 -1.21 -26.07
C ALA A 168 -7.50 -0.69 -27.33
N GLU A 169 -7.29 -1.59 -28.31
CA GLU A 169 -6.59 -1.28 -29.58
C GLU A 169 -7.50 -0.53 -30.59
N ASN A 170 -8.26 0.45 -30.13
CA ASN A 170 -9.04 1.31 -31.00
C ASN A 170 -8.63 2.78 -30.80
N ALA A 171 -8.79 3.60 -31.85
CA ALA A 171 -8.31 4.97 -31.88
C ALA A 171 -8.96 5.88 -30.80
N GLU A 172 -10.19 5.60 -30.40
CA GLU A 172 -10.89 6.38 -29.36
C GLU A 172 -10.32 6.08 -27.97
N ALA A 173 -10.12 4.80 -27.65
CA ALA A 173 -9.52 4.36 -26.40
C ALA A 173 -8.05 4.82 -26.25
N GLN A 174 -7.28 4.76 -27.36
CA GLN A 174 -5.90 5.24 -27.35
C GLN A 174 -5.82 6.75 -27.08
N ARG A 175 -6.69 7.56 -27.70
CA ARG A 175 -6.76 9.01 -27.42
C ARG A 175 -7.17 9.29 -25.96
N ALA A 176 -8.08 8.51 -25.40
CA ALA A 176 -8.45 8.64 -23.99
C ALA A 176 -7.28 8.29 -23.08
N ALA A 177 -6.50 7.23 -23.40
CA ALA A 177 -5.29 6.85 -22.66
C ALA A 177 -4.21 7.94 -22.70
N GLU A 178 -3.96 8.51 -23.88
CA GLU A 178 -3.04 9.65 -24.07
C GLU A 178 -3.47 10.86 -23.24
N THR A 179 -4.78 11.14 -23.22
CA THR A 179 -5.34 12.25 -22.46
C THR A 179 -5.12 12.05 -20.96
N ILE A 180 -5.45 10.87 -20.41
CA ILE A 180 -5.21 10.57 -18.99
C ILE A 180 -3.72 10.62 -18.64
N ALA A 181 -2.84 10.08 -19.49
CA ALA A 181 -1.40 10.17 -19.28
C ALA A 181 -0.92 11.63 -19.23
N SER A 182 -1.45 12.48 -20.12
CA SER A 182 -1.15 13.91 -20.14
C SER A 182 -1.65 14.64 -18.90
N LEU A 183 -2.86 14.34 -18.42
CA LEU A 183 -3.43 14.93 -17.18
C LEU A 183 -2.60 14.56 -15.95
N LEU A 184 -2.13 13.31 -15.85
CA LEU A 184 -1.27 12.88 -14.76
C LEU A 184 0.12 13.55 -14.83
N LEU A 185 0.66 13.71 -16.05
CA LEU A 185 1.91 14.43 -16.27
C LEU A 185 1.77 15.93 -15.94
N GLU A 186 0.66 16.56 -16.35
CA GLU A 186 0.38 17.98 -16.07
C GLU A 186 0.35 18.26 -14.56
N GLY A 187 -0.28 17.39 -13.77
CA GLY A 187 -0.37 17.52 -12.32
C GLY A 187 0.92 17.22 -11.58
N SER A 188 1.91 16.54 -12.19
CA SER A 188 3.17 16.20 -11.55
C SER A 188 4.06 17.43 -11.30
N ALA A 189 5.03 17.30 -10.40
CA ALA A 189 5.97 18.36 -10.07
C ALA A 189 6.82 18.76 -11.28
N GLU A 190 7.12 20.08 -11.42
CA GLU A 190 7.82 20.61 -12.60
C GLU A 190 9.23 20.03 -12.77
N GLU A 191 9.93 19.77 -11.67
CA GLU A 191 11.26 19.14 -11.71
C GLU A 191 11.25 17.74 -12.31
N GLU A 192 10.14 16.99 -12.16
CA GLU A 192 9.99 15.66 -12.73
C GLU A 192 9.81 15.69 -14.25
N LYS A 193 9.21 16.76 -14.79
CA LYS A 193 9.00 16.94 -16.24
C LYS A 193 10.31 17.15 -16.99
N VAL A 194 11.36 17.61 -16.32
CA VAL A 194 12.68 17.87 -16.89
C VAL A 194 13.78 16.95 -16.36
N ARG A 195 13.43 16.00 -15.49
CA ARG A 195 14.36 15.03 -14.92
C ARG A 195 15.03 14.20 -16.03
N LYS A 196 16.36 14.03 -15.90
CA LYS A 196 17.11 13.14 -16.81
C LYS A 196 17.12 11.73 -16.27
N ASN A 197 16.71 10.78 -17.09
CA ASN A 197 16.69 9.35 -16.76
C ASN A 197 18.04 8.71 -17.08
N PRO A 198 18.37 7.54 -16.45
CA PRO A 198 19.62 6.83 -16.73
C PRO A 198 19.80 6.37 -18.17
N ASP A 199 18.71 6.17 -18.90
CA ASP A 199 18.69 5.81 -20.33
C ASP A 199 18.87 7.00 -21.28
N GLY A 200 19.04 8.21 -20.73
CA GLY A 200 19.20 9.46 -21.49
C GLY A 200 17.90 10.15 -21.89
N THR A 201 16.74 9.57 -21.62
CA THR A 201 15.44 10.21 -21.83
C THR A 201 15.21 11.33 -20.81
N THR A 202 14.23 12.20 -21.09
CA THR A 202 13.88 13.33 -20.19
C THR A 202 12.42 13.24 -19.80
N GLY A 203 12.13 13.58 -18.55
CA GLY A 203 10.79 13.60 -18.00
C GLY A 203 10.35 12.25 -17.43
N ILE A 204 9.06 12.14 -17.13
CA ILE A 204 8.45 10.94 -16.58
C ILE A 204 8.22 9.93 -17.71
N PRO A 205 8.76 8.70 -17.62
CA PRO A 205 8.49 7.65 -18.61
C PRO A 205 7.00 7.33 -18.68
N GLN A 206 6.46 7.26 -19.89
CA GLN A 206 5.06 6.88 -20.13
C GLN A 206 5.01 5.58 -20.92
N LEU A 207 4.14 4.67 -20.50
CA LEU A 207 3.85 3.41 -21.18
C LEU A 207 2.35 3.34 -21.48
N LEU A 208 2.01 3.39 -22.76
CA LEU A 208 0.67 3.07 -23.26
C LEU A 208 0.69 1.63 -23.78
N CYS A 209 -0.23 0.80 -23.32
CA CYS A 209 -0.27 -0.63 -23.66
C CYS A 209 -1.72 -1.16 -23.62
N GLY A 210 -1.92 -2.46 -23.76
CA GLY A 210 -3.21 -3.08 -23.54
C GLY A 210 -3.61 -3.07 -22.05
N THR A 211 -4.91 -3.16 -21.78
CA THR A 211 -5.42 -3.17 -20.39
C THR A 211 -4.86 -4.33 -19.59
N THR A 212 -4.76 -5.50 -20.20
CA THR A 212 -4.25 -6.74 -19.55
C THR A 212 -2.76 -6.61 -19.20
N GLU A 213 -1.95 -6.00 -20.06
CA GLU A 213 -0.54 -5.73 -19.79
C GLU A 213 -0.37 -4.72 -18.65
N ALA A 214 -1.18 -3.66 -18.63
CA ALA A 214 -1.14 -2.67 -17.57
C ALA A 214 -1.52 -3.27 -16.18
N GLU A 215 -2.53 -4.16 -16.14
CA GLU A 215 -2.90 -4.93 -14.95
C GLU A 215 -1.75 -5.85 -14.50
N ALA A 216 -1.12 -6.54 -15.44
CA ALA A 216 0.03 -7.40 -15.16
C ALA A 216 1.20 -6.59 -14.60
N VAL A 217 1.52 -5.42 -15.19
CA VAL A 217 2.59 -4.53 -14.70
C VAL A 217 2.40 -4.21 -13.21
N LYS A 218 1.17 -3.96 -12.76
CA LYS A 218 0.87 -3.70 -11.33
C LYS A 218 1.21 -4.90 -10.45
N LEU A 219 0.68 -6.07 -10.76
CA LEU A 219 0.83 -7.26 -9.91
C LEU A 219 2.28 -7.76 -9.92
N PHE A 220 2.95 -7.77 -11.09
CA PHE A 220 4.36 -8.17 -11.19
C PHE A 220 5.29 -7.18 -10.47
N SER A 221 5.04 -5.86 -10.53
CA SER A 221 5.82 -4.87 -9.80
C SER A 221 5.75 -5.13 -8.29
N ASN A 222 4.54 -5.29 -7.72
CA ASN A 222 4.38 -5.53 -6.30
C ASN A 222 4.94 -6.90 -5.88
N THR A 223 4.83 -7.92 -6.73
CA THR A 223 5.42 -9.24 -6.46
C THR A 223 6.95 -9.19 -6.49
N TYR A 224 7.55 -8.41 -7.38
CA TYR A 224 9.01 -8.20 -7.39
C TYR A 224 9.49 -7.49 -6.11
N LEU A 225 8.75 -6.47 -5.64
CA LEU A 225 9.09 -5.83 -4.37
C LEU A 225 8.96 -6.80 -3.18
N ALA A 226 7.93 -7.65 -3.18
CA ALA A 226 7.78 -8.71 -2.18
C ALA A 226 8.92 -9.74 -2.24
N LEU A 227 9.36 -10.13 -3.45
CA LEU A 227 10.53 -10.99 -3.66
C LEU A 227 11.78 -10.38 -3.02
N ARG A 228 12.05 -9.10 -3.24
CA ARG A 228 13.22 -8.44 -2.65
C ARG A 228 13.19 -8.49 -1.12
N VAL A 229 12.05 -8.16 -0.51
CA VAL A 229 11.90 -8.26 0.95
C VAL A 229 12.09 -9.71 1.42
N ALA A 230 11.51 -10.69 0.72
CA ALA A 230 11.66 -12.11 1.05
C ALA A 230 13.14 -12.55 0.96
N TYR A 231 13.85 -12.15 -0.08
CA TYR A 231 15.28 -12.46 -0.27
C TYR A 231 16.13 -11.94 0.89
N PHE A 232 15.99 -10.67 1.26
CA PHE A 232 16.76 -10.09 2.35
C PHE A 232 16.33 -10.61 3.74
N ASN A 233 15.07 -11.01 3.91
CA ASN A 233 14.61 -11.71 5.09
C ASN A 233 15.23 -13.12 5.22
N GLU A 234 15.36 -13.89 4.13
CA GLU A 234 16.03 -15.18 4.15
C GLU A 234 17.54 -15.03 4.38
N LEU A 235 18.18 -14.01 3.80
CA LEU A 235 19.58 -13.68 4.07
C LEU A 235 19.77 -13.37 5.56
N ASP A 236 18.89 -12.57 6.17
CA ASP A 236 18.93 -12.26 7.59
C ASP A 236 18.70 -13.52 8.45
N THR A 237 17.74 -14.37 8.09
CA THR A 237 17.51 -15.66 8.74
C THR A 237 18.78 -16.52 8.70
N TYR A 238 19.42 -16.65 7.54
CA TYR A 238 20.67 -17.39 7.40
C TYR A 238 21.77 -16.82 8.30
N ALA A 239 21.91 -15.50 8.33
CA ALA A 239 22.93 -14.83 9.14
C ALA A 239 22.66 -15.05 10.64
N GLN A 240 21.41 -14.93 11.11
CA GLN A 240 21.05 -15.18 12.51
C GLN A 240 21.37 -16.61 12.93
N VAL A 241 20.94 -17.62 12.15
CA VAL A 241 21.18 -19.04 12.44
C VAL A 241 22.69 -19.36 12.44
N ARG A 242 23.48 -18.72 11.57
CA ARG A 242 24.93 -18.92 11.47
C ARG A 242 25.75 -17.98 12.36
N LYS A 243 25.10 -17.11 13.14
CA LYS A 243 25.74 -16.10 14.02
C LYS A 243 26.67 -15.17 13.24
N LEU A 244 26.24 -14.76 12.05
CA LEU A 244 26.93 -13.81 11.17
C LEU A 244 26.33 -12.40 11.31
N ASP A 245 27.07 -11.40 10.87
CA ASP A 245 26.62 -10.01 10.81
C ASP A 245 25.80 -9.77 9.53
N ALA A 246 24.47 -9.86 9.63
CA ALA A 246 23.55 -9.66 8.51
C ALA A 246 23.72 -8.28 7.87
N ALA A 247 23.92 -7.21 8.67
CA ALA A 247 24.05 -5.85 8.16
C ALA A 247 25.27 -5.69 7.25
N LYS A 248 26.41 -6.32 7.61
CA LYS A 248 27.62 -6.31 6.75
C LYS A 248 27.40 -7.08 5.46
N ILE A 249 26.72 -8.23 5.54
CA ILE A 249 26.45 -9.05 4.35
C ILE A 249 25.53 -8.28 3.40
N ILE A 250 24.42 -7.73 3.90
CA ILE A 250 23.47 -6.95 3.09
C ILE A 250 24.15 -5.75 2.46
N LYS A 251 24.94 -4.98 3.23
CA LYS A 251 25.71 -3.86 2.68
C LYS A 251 26.63 -4.31 1.55
N GLY A 252 27.36 -5.41 1.75
CA GLY A 252 28.27 -5.95 0.73
C GLY A 252 27.55 -6.36 -0.55
N VAL A 253 26.43 -7.08 -0.42
CA VAL A 253 25.57 -7.49 -1.57
C VAL A 253 25.03 -6.27 -2.32
N CYS A 254 24.58 -5.25 -1.60
CA CYS A 254 23.96 -4.05 -2.18
C CYS A 254 24.97 -3.05 -2.79
N LEU A 255 26.29 -3.26 -2.63
CA LEU A 255 27.31 -2.47 -3.34
C LEU A 255 27.28 -2.72 -4.85
N ASP A 256 26.76 -3.88 -5.31
CA ASP A 256 26.55 -4.09 -6.74
C ASP A 256 25.39 -3.18 -7.22
N PRO A 257 25.65 -2.27 -8.19
CA PRO A 257 24.63 -1.34 -8.68
C PRO A 257 23.43 -2.01 -9.33
N ARG A 258 23.56 -3.25 -9.80
CA ARG A 258 22.45 -4.05 -10.32
C ARG A 258 21.50 -4.52 -9.24
N ILE A 259 21.96 -4.57 -7.98
CA ILE A 259 21.17 -4.94 -6.81
C ILE A 259 20.66 -3.68 -6.10
N GLY A 260 21.57 -2.80 -5.66
CA GLY A 260 21.24 -1.53 -5.01
C GLY A 260 20.56 -1.68 -3.64
N ASN A 261 20.28 -0.54 -3.01
CA ASN A 261 19.80 -0.46 -1.62
C ASN A 261 18.25 -0.35 -1.50
N HIS A 262 17.50 -0.88 -2.46
CA HIS A 262 16.04 -0.79 -2.45
C HIS A 262 15.42 -2.03 -1.79
N TYR A 263 14.48 -1.84 -0.84
CA TYR A 263 13.77 -2.94 -0.17
C TYR A 263 14.69 -4.01 0.41
N ASN A 264 15.83 -3.59 0.98
CA ASN A 264 16.89 -4.47 1.50
C ASN A 264 16.94 -4.52 3.04
N ASN A 265 16.06 -3.80 3.73
CA ASN A 265 15.99 -3.81 5.18
C ASN A 265 15.11 -4.98 5.66
N PRO A 266 15.67 -5.95 6.42
CA PRO A 266 14.89 -7.07 6.93
C PRO A 266 13.73 -6.65 7.82
N SER A 267 12.77 -7.55 7.95
CA SER A 267 11.54 -7.35 8.71
C SER A 267 11.00 -8.70 9.19
N PHE A 268 9.89 -8.67 9.91
CA PHE A 268 9.15 -9.88 10.31
C PHE A 268 8.41 -10.56 9.14
N GLY A 269 8.53 -10.01 7.95
CA GLY A 269 7.95 -10.43 6.70
C GLY A 269 7.45 -9.23 5.90
N TYR A 270 7.26 -9.39 4.58
CA TYR A 270 6.56 -8.36 3.84
C TYR A 270 5.08 -8.33 4.26
N GLY A 271 4.55 -7.13 4.39
CA GLY A 271 3.22 -6.87 4.91
C GLY A 271 2.65 -5.58 4.35
N GLY A 272 1.69 -5.02 5.06
CA GLY A 272 0.85 -3.93 4.58
C GLY A 272 -0.29 -4.45 3.73
N TYR A 273 -1.09 -3.54 3.20
CA TYR A 273 -2.30 -3.92 2.46
C TYR A 273 -1.97 -4.54 1.08
N CYS A 274 -1.00 -3.96 0.35
CA CYS A 274 -0.78 -4.28 -1.07
C CYS A 274 0.03 -5.56 -1.29
N LEU A 275 1.26 -5.67 -0.75
CA LEU A 275 2.16 -6.76 -1.12
C LEU A 275 1.59 -8.16 -0.85
N PRO A 276 0.98 -8.45 0.34
CA PRO A 276 0.43 -9.78 0.60
C PRO A 276 -0.77 -10.16 -0.27
N LYS A 277 -1.63 -9.20 -0.62
CA LYS A 277 -2.80 -9.49 -1.45
C LYS A 277 -2.43 -9.64 -2.93
N ASP A 278 -1.55 -8.80 -3.43
CA ASP A 278 -1.18 -8.76 -4.85
C ASP A 278 -0.34 -10.00 -5.23
N THR A 279 0.58 -10.44 -4.35
CA THR A 279 1.35 -11.68 -4.55
C THR A 279 0.46 -12.91 -4.59
N LYS A 280 -0.54 -13.00 -3.71
CA LYS A 280 -1.51 -14.11 -3.70
C LYS A 280 -2.41 -14.07 -4.93
N GLN A 281 -2.87 -12.89 -5.33
CA GLN A 281 -3.66 -12.73 -6.55
C GLN A 281 -2.85 -13.12 -7.79
N LEU A 282 -1.58 -12.69 -7.87
CA LEU A 282 -0.72 -13.10 -8.99
C LEU A 282 -0.53 -14.63 -9.00
N LEU A 283 -0.30 -15.24 -7.83
CA LEU A 283 -0.19 -16.70 -7.73
C LEU A 283 -1.47 -17.41 -8.22
N ALA A 284 -2.65 -16.89 -7.85
CA ALA A 284 -3.93 -17.41 -8.34
C ALA A 284 -4.07 -17.29 -9.87
N ASN A 285 -3.50 -16.25 -10.48
CA ASN A 285 -3.50 -16.07 -11.93
C ASN A 285 -2.55 -17.04 -12.67
N TYR A 286 -1.67 -17.76 -11.94
CA TYR A 286 -0.77 -18.76 -12.49
C TYR A 286 -1.38 -20.16 -12.60
N GLN A 287 -2.69 -20.29 -12.38
CA GLN A 287 -3.37 -21.56 -12.68
C GLN A 287 -3.05 -21.94 -14.14
N ASP A 288 -2.58 -23.17 -14.35
CA ASP A 288 -2.17 -23.70 -15.67
C ASP A 288 -0.94 -23.02 -16.33
N VAL A 289 -0.24 -22.16 -15.59
CA VAL A 289 1.01 -21.56 -16.05
C VAL A 289 2.19 -22.11 -15.24
N PRO A 290 3.25 -22.63 -15.88
CA PRO A 290 4.44 -23.14 -15.17
C PRO A 290 5.08 -22.05 -14.30
N GLN A 291 5.29 -22.35 -13.01
CA GLN A 291 5.92 -21.43 -12.07
C GLN A 291 6.51 -22.17 -10.87
N ASN A 292 7.53 -21.60 -10.26
CA ASN A 292 8.08 -22.00 -8.95
C ASN A 292 8.32 -20.76 -8.08
N LEU A 293 8.84 -19.70 -8.68
CA LEU A 293 9.26 -18.50 -7.97
C LEU A 293 8.09 -17.77 -7.30
N ILE A 294 6.94 -17.65 -7.98
CA ILE A 294 5.79 -16.91 -7.46
C ILE A 294 5.21 -17.59 -6.21
N SER A 295 5.11 -18.93 -6.22
CA SER A 295 4.70 -19.69 -5.03
C SER A 295 5.76 -19.58 -3.92
N ALA A 296 7.05 -19.64 -4.26
CA ALA A 296 8.15 -19.49 -3.29
C ALA A 296 8.09 -18.14 -2.57
N ILE A 297 7.79 -17.03 -3.27
CA ILE A 297 7.64 -15.71 -2.64
C ILE A 297 6.53 -15.72 -1.57
N VAL A 298 5.38 -16.32 -1.88
CA VAL A 298 4.25 -16.41 -0.93
C VAL A 298 4.62 -17.26 0.29
N GLU A 299 5.27 -18.41 0.06
CA GLU A 299 5.71 -19.32 1.11
C GLU A 299 6.84 -18.74 1.96
N ALA A 300 7.82 -18.06 1.37
CA ALA A 300 8.90 -17.41 2.09
C ALA A 300 8.39 -16.44 3.17
N ASN A 301 7.30 -15.72 2.88
CA ASN A 301 6.67 -14.83 3.87
C ASN A 301 6.00 -15.57 5.04
N ARG A 302 5.53 -16.80 4.81
CA ARG A 302 5.01 -17.66 5.87
C ARG A 302 6.15 -18.19 6.74
N THR A 303 7.15 -18.78 6.10
CA THR A 303 8.35 -19.34 6.75
C THR A 303 9.08 -18.27 7.58
N ARG A 304 9.20 -17.03 7.08
CA ARG A 304 9.80 -15.94 7.85
C ARG A 304 9.06 -15.65 9.16
N LYS A 305 7.73 -15.65 9.14
CA LYS A 305 6.93 -15.42 10.36
C LYS A 305 7.02 -16.60 11.33
N ASP A 306 7.15 -17.82 10.82
CA ASP A 306 7.38 -19.00 11.65
C ASP A 306 8.73 -18.86 12.36
N PHE A 307 9.80 -18.57 11.64
CA PHE A 307 11.15 -18.35 12.20
C PHE A 307 11.17 -17.23 13.25
N VAL A 308 10.60 -16.06 12.94
CA VAL A 308 10.56 -14.93 13.89
C VAL A 308 9.79 -15.29 15.16
N ALA A 309 8.70 -16.05 15.04
CA ALA A 309 7.95 -16.51 16.21
C ALA A 309 8.75 -17.49 17.06
N GLU A 310 9.49 -18.41 16.44
CA GLU A 310 10.42 -19.35 17.13
C GLU A 310 11.50 -18.58 17.87
N GLU A 311 12.10 -17.56 17.27
CA GLU A 311 13.10 -16.70 17.90
C GLU A 311 12.53 -15.90 19.11
N VAL A 312 11.28 -15.46 19.02
CA VAL A 312 10.58 -14.83 20.17
C VAL A 312 10.35 -15.84 21.28
N LEU A 313 9.89 -17.05 20.96
CA LEU A 313 9.66 -18.11 21.95
C LEU A 313 10.94 -18.55 22.63
N ALA A 314 12.05 -18.70 21.88
CA ALA A 314 13.35 -19.01 22.46
C ALA A 314 13.79 -17.96 23.51
N ARG A 315 13.53 -16.66 23.26
CA ARG A 315 13.81 -15.58 24.23
C ARG A 315 12.89 -15.64 25.43
N VAL A 316 11.63 -16.03 25.26
CA VAL A 316 10.69 -16.26 26.37
C VAL A 316 11.20 -17.40 27.25
N ASP A 317 11.69 -18.50 26.65
CA ASP A 317 12.26 -19.63 27.39
C ASP A 317 13.51 -19.22 28.17
N GLU A 318 14.42 -18.42 27.56
CA GLU A 318 15.58 -17.86 28.25
C GLU A 318 15.19 -16.98 29.46
N LEU A 319 14.10 -16.22 29.36
CA LEU A 319 13.59 -15.42 30.48
C LEU A 319 13.03 -16.30 31.60
N CYS A 320 12.34 -17.40 31.24
CA CYS A 320 11.88 -18.39 32.21
C CYS A 320 13.06 -19.05 32.95
N GLU A 321 14.12 -19.42 32.23
CA GLU A 321 15.33 -19.99 32.81
C GLU A 321 16.03 -19.00 33.79
N LYS A 322 15.93 -17.70 33.53
CA LYS A 322 16.42 -16.63 34.40
C LYS A 322 15.49 -16.36 35.61
N GLY A 323 14.39 -17.11 35.74
CA GLY A 323 13.51 -17.07 36.90
C GLY A 323 12.30 -16.10 36.74
N ILE A 324 12.05 -15.58 35.54
CA ILE A 324 10.85 -14.78 35.30
C ILE A 324 9.67 -15.72 35.05
N ALA A 325 8.76 -15.81 35.99
CA ALA A 325 7.56 -16.61 35.84
C ALA A 325 6.57 -15.91 34.89
N ASN A 326 6.17 -16.62 33.82
CA ASN A 326 5.22 -16.11 32.81
C ASN A 326 5.67 -14.78 32.16
N PRO A 327 6.78 -14.76 31.40
CA PRO A 327 7.26 -13.55 30.75
C PRO A 327 6.20 -12.92 29.84
N LYS A 328 6.06 -11.59 29.92
CA LYS A 328 5.08 -10.85 29.12
C LYS A 328 5.74 -10.24 27.88
N VAL A 329 5.22 -10.56 26.70
CA VAL A 329 5.71 -10.05 25.43
C VAL A 329 4.90 -8.84 24.97
N GLY A 330 5.57 -7.69 24.83
CA GLY A 330 4.99 -6.47 24.26
C GLY A 330 5.06 -6.48 22.73
N VAL A 331 3.99 -6.09 22.07
CA VAL A 331 3.94 -5.83 20.63
C VAL A 331 3.95 -4.32 20.42
N TYR A 332 5.07 -3.76 19.98
CA TYR A 332 5.21 -2.33 19.74
C TYR A 332 4.76 -1.99 18.33
N ARG A 333 3.61 -1.34 18.22
CA ARG A 333 2.92 -0.93 17.01
C ARG A 333 2.49 -2.11 16.11
N LEU A 334 1.30 -1.97 15.57
CA LEU A 334 0.74 -2.95 14.63
C LEU A 334 1.02 -2.57 13.17
N THR A 335 1.46 -1.35 12.91
CA THR A 335 1.71 -0.83 11.57
C THR A 335 3.01 -1.36 10.98
N MET A 336 3.07 -1.43 9.62
CA MET A 336 4.27 -1.88 8.88
C MET A 336 5.25 -0.75 8.60
N LYS A 337 4.74 0.49 8.49
CA LYS A 337 5.50 1.66 8.07
C LYS A 337 5.37 2.76 9.10
N LYS A 338 6.43 3.54 9.25
CA LYS A 338 6.42 4.75 10.09
C LYS A 338 5.41 5.76 9.51
N GLY A 339 4.53 6.28 10.38
CA GLY A 339 3.53 7.29 9.97
C GLY A 339 2.28 6.74 9.26
N SER A 340 2.15 5.42 9.07
CA SER A 340 0.91 4.80 8.59
C SER A 340 -0.04 4.50 9.75
N ASP A 341 -1.33 4.67 9.53
CA ASP A 341 -2.42 4.25 10.42
C ASP A 341 -3.01 2.90 10.02
N ASN A 342 -2.57 2.36 8.88
CA ASN A 342 -3.09 1.09 8.35
C ASN A 342 -2.26 -0.10 8.83
N PHE A 343 -2.80 -0.86 9.77
CA PHE A 343 -2.20 -2.10 10.27
C PHE A 343 -2.81 -3.37 9.66
N ARG A 344 -3.68 -3.26 8.63
CA ARG A 344 -4.26 -4.43 7.96
C ARG A 344 -3.16 -5.30 7.35
N ALA A 345 -3.25 -6.62 7.58
CA ALA A 345 -2.30 -7.61 7.08
C ALA A 345 -0.81 -7.35 7.41
N SER A 346 -0.53 -6.62 8.50
CA SER A 346 0.83 -6.42 9.01
C SER A 346 1.49 -7.75 9.38
N SER A 347 2.78 -7.91 9.08
CA SER A 347 3.53 -9.14 9.36
C SER A 347 3.62 -9.44 10.86
N ILE A 348 3.71 -8.42 11.71
CA ILE A 348 3.79 -8.59 13.18
C ILE A 348 2.54 -9.28 13.74
N GLN A 349 1.35 -9.07 13.14
CA GLN A 349 0.14 -9.79 13.56
C GLN A 349 0.25 -11.29 13.31
N GLY A 350 0.92 -11.65 12.21
CA GLY A 350 1.18 -13.06 11.90
C GLY A 350 2.12 -13.71 12.91
N VAL A 351 3.14 -13.00 13.37
CA VAL A 351 4.05 -13.42 14.46
C VAL A 351 3.28 -13.52 15.77
N MET A 352 2.53 -12.47 16.11
CA MET A 352 1.70 -12.41 17.32
C MET A 352 0.75 -13.63 17.44
N LYS A 353 0.06 -14.00 16.35
CA LYS A 353 -0.83 -15.18 16.34
C LYS A 353 -0.09 -16.47 16.67
N ARG A 354 1.15 -16.65 16.18
CA ARG A 354 1.98 -17.84 16.40
C ARG A 354 2.48 -17.93 17.84
N VAL A 355 2.94 -16.80 18.37
CA VAL A 355 3.42 -16.73 19.76
C VAL A 355 2.27 -16.96 20.74
N LYS A 356 1.09 -16.35 20.51
CA LYS A 356 -0.12 -16.59 21.32
C LYS A 356 -0.60 -18.05 21.29
N ALA A 357 -0.43 -18.75 20.18
CA ALA A 357 -0.79 -20.16 20.07
C ALA A 357 0.05 -21.09 20.99
N LYS A 358 1.07 -20.52 21.67
CA LYS A 358 1.91 -21.17 22.68
C LYS A 358 1.62 -20.64 24.10
N ASP A 359 0.44 -20.06 24.31
CA ASP A 359 -0.04 -19.53 25.59
C ASP A 359 0.84 -18.45 26.23
N VAL A 360 1.66 -17.75 25.43
CA VAL A 360 2.49 -16.62 25.90
C VAL A 360 1.59 -15.38 26.09
N ALA A 361 1.72 -14.73 27.23
CA ALA A 361 1.01 -13.48 27.53
C ALA A 361 1.53 -12.34 26.66
N MET A 362 0.61 -11.64 25.97
CA MET A 362 0.97 -10.53 25.09
C MET A 362 0.17 -9.26 25.40
N VAL A 363 0.86 -8.12 25.29
CA VAL A 363 0.28 -6.77 25.40
C VAL A 363 0.62 -5.98 24.13
N VAL A 364 -0.33 -5.22 23.62
CA VAL A 364 -0.16 -4.42 22.40
C VAL A 364 -0.09 -2.94 22.76
N TYR A 365 0.91 -2.25 22.23
CA TYR A 365 0.96 -0.79 22.19
C TYR A 365 0.66 -0.31 20.78
N GLU A 366 -0.49 0.34 20.59
CA GLU A 366 -0.89 0.94 19.31
C GLU A 366 -1.74 2.20 19.56
N PRO A 367 -1.14 3.40 19.53
CA PRO A 367 -1.84 4.64 19.89
C PRO A 367 -3.03 5.00 19.01
N THR A 368 -3.11 4.43 17.80
CA THR A 368 -4.22 4.67 16.86
C THR A 368 -5.42 3.75 17.13
N LEU A 369 -5.27 2.77 18.02
CA LEU A 369 -6.32 1.81 18.37
C LEU A 369 -7.06 2.24 19.63
N SER A 370 -8.37 2.47 19.51
CA SER A 370 -9.24 2.83 20.64
C SER A 370 -9.78 1.62 21.42
N ASP A 371 -9.70 0.43 20.83
CA ASP A 371 -10.19 -0.79 21.46
C ASP A 371 -9.29 -1.21 22.63
N GLN A 372 -9.89 -1.72 23.70
CA GLN A 372 -9.16 -2.19 24.89
C GLN A 372 -8.44 -3.53 24.66
N THR A 373 -8.82 -4.26 23.60
CA THR A 373 -8.22 -5.55 23.28
C THR A 373 -7.99 -5.69 21.77
N PHE A 374 -6.90 -6.38 21.40
CA PHE A 374 -6.62 -6.75 20.03
C PHE A 374 -6.25 -8.23 19.95
N PHE A 375 -7.01 -9.02 19.17
CA PHE A 375 -6.90 -10.49 19.14
C PHE A 375 -6.85 -11.12 20.53
N GLY A 376 -7.65 -10.59 21.49
CA GLY A 376 -7.69 -11.06 22.87
C GLY A 376 -6.42 -10.77 23.68
N SER A 377 -5.58 -9.83 23.23
CA SER A 377 -4.49 -9.26 24.02
C SER A 377 -4.87 -7.86 24.48
N GLU A 378 -4.46 -7.49 25.69
CA GLU A 378 -4.64 -6.14 26.23
C GLU A 378 -3.98 -5.09 25.33
N VAL A 379 -4.65 -3.96 25.11
CA VAL A 379 -4.09 -2.77 24.46
C VAL A 379 -3.72 -1.76 25.55
N GLN A 380 -2.43 -1.43 25.65
CA GLN A 380 -1.90 -0.44 26.58
C GLN A 380 -1.41 0.78 25.80
N ASN A 381 -2.16 1.89 25.86
CA ASN A 381 -1.85 3.12 25.14
C ASN A 381 -0.91 4.08 25.89
N ASP A 382 -0.56 3.77 27.14
CA ASP A 382 0.49 4.46 27.87
C ASP A 382 1.83 3.77 27.59
N LEU A 383 2.71 4.48 26.87
CA LEU A 383 4.00 3.94 26.43
C LEU A 383 4.90 3.52 27.60
N GLU A 384 4.94 4.31 28.66
CA GLU A 384 5.80 4.00 29.82
C GLU A 384 5.28 2.77 30.58
N LYS A 385 3.97 2.66 30.77
CA LYS A 385 3.37 1.44 31.35
C LYS A 385 3.60 0.23 30.48
N PHE A 386 3.49 0.37 29.16
CA PHE A 386 3.79 -0.69 28.19
C PHE A 386 5.25 -1.15 28.34
N LYS A 387 6.22 -0.23 28.25
CA LYS A 387 7.64 -0.55 28.36
C LYS A 387 8.00 -1.22 29.69
N ASN A 388 7.47 -0.67 30.81
CA ASN A 388 7.75 -1.21 32.15
C ASN A 388 7.03 -2.54 32.43
N GLY A 389 5.89 -2.78 31.78
CA GLY A 389 5.06 -3.96 31.97
C GLY A 389 5.47 -5.18 31.13
N CYS A 390 6.44 -5.04 30.22
CA CYS A 390 6.88 -6.12 29.34
C CYS A 390 8.30 -6.57 29.64
N ASP A 391 8.54 -7.88 29.58
CA ASP A 391 9.87 -8.50 29.76
C ASP A 391 10.63 -8.62 28.44
N LEU A 392 9.90 -8.75 27.33
CA LEU A 392 10.38 -8.74 25.96
C LEU A 392 9.47 -7.85 25.12
N ILE A 393 10.03 -7.04 24.22
CA ILE A 393 9.26 -6.21 23.28
C ILE A 393 9.61 -6.64 21.85
N ILE A 394 8.62 -6.93 21.03
CA ILE A 394 8.81 -7.17 19.60
C ILE A 394 8.39 -5.96 18.78
N ALA A 395 9.23 -5.52 17.87
CA ALA A 395 8.99 -4.37 17.01
C ALA A 395 9.38 -4.68 15.55
N ASN A 396 8.43 -4.58 14.62
CA ASN A 396 8.74 -4.83 13.21
C ASN A 396 9.66 -3.74 12.62
N ARG A 397 9.55 -2.51 13.14
CA ARG A 397 10.44 -1.38 12.83
C ARG A 397 10.93 -0.74 14.11
N TRP A 398 12.19 -0.34 14.12
CA TRP A 398 12.80 0.36 15.23
C TRP A 398 12.19 1.77 15.38
N ASN A 399 11.98 2.20 16.62
CA ASN A 399 11.56 3.55 16.93
C ASN A 399 12.42 4.13 18.08
N ALA A 400 12.61 5.46 18.04
CA ALA A 400 13.32 6.18 19.11
C ALA A 400 12.66 6.03 20.49
N ASP A 401 11.36 5.80 20.53
CA ASP A 401 10.59 5.55 21.74
C ASP A 401 11.06 4.32 22.54
N LEU A 402 11.85 3.43 21.93
CA LEU A 402 12.32 2.17 22.52
C LEU A 402 13.82 2.22 22.92
N VAL A 403 14.48 3.39 22.83
CA VAL A 403 15.93 3.51 23.08
C VAL A 403 16.28 3.18 24.53
N ASP A 404 15.45 3.60 25.47
CA ASP A 404 15.64 3.39 26.93
C ASP A 404 15.43 1.93 27.39
N VAL A 405 14.81 1.10 26.54
CA VAL A 405 14.54 -0.32 26.80
C VAL A 405 15.11 -1.23 25.69
N ALA A 406 16.13 -0.75 24.97
CA ALA A 406 16.69 -1.42 23.81
C ALA A 406 17.10 -2.87 24.06
N GLU A 407 17.57 -3.20 25.26
CA GLU A 407 17.98 -4.54 25.69
C GLU A 407 16.82 -5.55 25.75
N LYS A 408 15.58 -5.08 25.86
CA LYS A 408 14.36 -5.91 25.81
C LYS A 408 13.77 -6.02 24.40
N VAL A 409 14.29 -5.27 23.41
CA VAL A 409 13.65 -5.18 22.10
C VAL A 409 14.23 -6.21 21.14
N TYR A 410 13.36 -7.05 20.58
CA TYR A 410 13.67 -7.88 19.43
C TYR A 410 13.09 -7.26 18.15
N THR A 411 13.96 -7.00 17.21
CA THR A 411 13.63 -6.47 15.88
C THR A 411 14.57 -7.02 14.82
N CYS A 412 14.09 -7.13 13.60
CA CYS A 412 14.93 -7.44 12.43
C CYS A 412 15.27 -6.18 11.62
N ASP A 413 14.90 -5.00 12.09
CA ASP A 413 15.18 -3.73 11.44
C ASP A 413 16.66 -3.32 11.66
N LEU A 414 17.51 -3.63 10.67
CA LEU A 414 18.94 -3.39 10.74
C LEU A 414 19.33 -1.96 10.39
N PHE A 415 18.54 -1.27 9.56
CA PHE A 415 18.92 0.02 8.99
C PHE A 415 18.04 1.18 9.48
N LYS A 416 17.02 0.90 10.29
CA LYS A 416 16.09 1.90 10.86
C LYS A 416 15.38 2.74 9.79
N CYS A 417 15.08 2.13 8.65
CA CYS A 417 14.41 2.73 7.51
C CYS A 417 13.35 1.80 6.93
N ASP A 418 12.40 2.36 6.16
CA ASP A 418 11.36 1.61 5.44
C ASP A 418 11.86 1.08 4.10
#